data_a0224904145b7a3b1179cb38314f4b55
#
_entry.id   a0224904145b7a3b1179cb38314f4b55
#
_cell.length_a   1.000
_cell.length_b   1.000
_cell.length_c   1.000
_cell.angle_alpha   90.00
_cell.angle_beta   90.00
_cell.angle_gamma   90.00
#
_symmetry.space_group_name_H-M   'P 1'
#
loop_
_entity.id
_entity.type
_entity.pdbx_description
1 polymer ?
#
loop_
_entity_poly.entity_id
_entity_poly.type
_entity_poly.pdbx_seq_one_letter_code
_entity_poly.pdbx_strand_id
1 'polypeptide(L)'
;VGSEMCIRDRYMVVLACRPNQGYTLLGRETFLAKVTWEDGWPVVNAGVGHLEEVVTLPYEGQPSDDVPQCKTYTFDTPSLPLELLTLRNHRDHELELHAEEHIVRLFHRCDSLKDCGEPAYLALRQQHWNCEFETSFIPHFCKESDCAGIAMVQSNENHLRAECYPQDSGVKLVVSLCKDGKDSCLARMDLPAALPIKLKLRVEGLVASVLYQSNSEWKPVISDIDLRSLSTEHAGGFVGCTLGLYASGNGEDAGGYSDFERMTYRELPTN
;
A
#
# COMPACT_ATOMS: atom_id res chain seq x y z
N VAL A 1 18.44 -7.87 20.90
CA VAL A 1 18.11 -6.70 21.74
C VAL A 1 19.43 -6.13 22.23
N GLY A 2 19.97 -5.15 21.52
CA GLY A 2 21.17 -4.42 21.89
C GLY A 2 20.78 -3.16 22.64
N SER A 3 21.06 -3.08 23.93
CA SER A 3 20.91 -1.86 24.70
C SER A 3 22.24 -1.13 24.77
N GLU A 4 22.42 -0.03 24.06
CA GLU A 4 23.48 0.89 24.37
C GLU A 4 23.07 1.76 25.55
N MET A 5 23.90 1.72 26.61
CA MET A 5 23.64 2.35 27.89
C MET A 5 24.24 3.76 27.94
N CYS A 6 23.41 4.79 27.79
CA CYS A 6 23.71 6.10 28.33
C CYS A 6 23.25 6.19 29.79
N ILE A 7 24.12 6.73 30.67
CA ILE A 7 24.07 6.54 32.14
C ILE A 7 22.87 7.20 32.83
N ARG A 8 22.05 8.03 32.17
CA ARG A 8 20.94 8.76 32.79
C ARG A 8 19.58 8.65 32.10
N ASP A 9 19.52 8.62 30.79
CA ASP A 9 18.26 8.52 30.04
C ASP A 9 18.33 7.29 29.15
N ARG A 10 17.46 6.34 29.38
CA ARG A 10 17.37 5.11 28.59
C ARG A 10 16.09 5.14 27.78
N TYR A 11 16.19 4.66 26.56
CA TYR A 11 15.07 4.49 25.67
C TYR A 11 15.00 3.04 25.23
N MET A 12 13.80 2.56 25.05
CA MET A 12 13.53 1.23 24.52
C MET A 12 12.79 1.37 23.19
N VAL A 13 13.28 0.65 22.19
CA VAL A 13 12.59 0.47 20.92
C VAL A 13 11.66 -0.73 21.08
N VAL A 14 10.36 -0.52 20.87
CA VAL A 14 9.34 -1.56 21.02
C VAL A 14 8.54 -1.71 19.74
N LEU A 15 8.05 -2.91 19.52
CA LEU A 15 7.13 -3.25 18.46
C LEU A 15 5.72 -3.22 19.04
N ALA A 16 4.86 -2.37 18.50
CA ALA A 16 3.48 -2.23 18.94
C ALA A 16 2.53 -1.93 17.78
N CYS A 17 1.24 -1.87 18.05
CA CYS A 17 0.21 -1.47 17.09
C CYS A 17 -0.42 -0.16 17.54
N ARG A 18 -0.91 0.60 16.59
CA ARG A 18 -1.66 1.83 16.78
C ARG A 18 -3.05 1.66 16.16
N PRO A 19 -4.01 1.06 16.90
CA PRO A 19 -5.34 0.78 16.35
C PRO A 19 -6.17 2.07 16.18
N ASN A 20 -7.02 2.08 15.16
CA ASN A 20 -8.07 3.06 14.97
C ASN A 20 -9.43 2.37 15.17
N GLN A 21 -10.23 2.85 16.13
CA GLN A 21 -11.51 2.24 16.51
C GLN A 21 -11.42 0.72 16.80
N GLY A 22 -10.30 0.26 17.31
CA GLY A 22 -10.05 -1.15 17.62
C GLY A 22 -9.60 -2.02 16.45
N TYR A 23 -9.27 -1.42 15.28
CA TYR A 23 -8.79 -2.12 14.09
C TYR A 23 -7.40 -1.64 13.69
N THR A 24 -6.55 -2.54 13.22
CA THR A 24 -5.16 -2.28 12.85
C THR A 24 -4.93 -2.55 11.36
N LEU A 25 -4.85 -1.49 10.53
CA LEU A 25 -4.49 -1.59 9.11
C LEU A 25 -2.99 -1.40 8.87
N LEU A 26 -2.32 -0.64 9.74
CA LEU A 26 -0.89 -0.32 9.59
C LEU A 26 0.03 -1.47 10.03
N GLY A 27 -0.54 -2.49 10.71
CA GLY A 27 0.21 -3.58 11.29
C GLY A 27 1.02 -3.15 12.51
N ARG A 28 2.19 -3.78 12.70
CA ARG A 28 3.09 -3.43 13.79
C ARG A 28 4.08 -2.36 13.34
N GLU A 29 4.23 -1.34 14.19
CA GLU A 29 5.09 -0.19 14.00
C GLU A 29 6.16 -0.17 15.09
N THR A 30 7.26 0.55 14.83
CA THR A 30 8.35 0.73 15.78
C THR A 30 8.10 2.00 16.59
N PHE A 31 8.06 1.85 17.91
CA PHE A 31 7.88 2.95 18.87
C PHE A 31 9.12 3.14 19.71
N LEU A 32 9.33 4.37 20.16
CA LEU A 32 10.32 4.74 21.15
C LEU A 32 9.64 5.00 22.49
N ALA A 33 10.17 4.43 23.56
CA ALA A 33 9.64 4.64 24.90
C ALA A 33 10.75 5.01 25.88
N LYS A 34 10.51 5.95 26.78
CA LYS A 34 11.45 6.33 27.85
C LYS A 34 11.47 5.23 28.91
N VAL A 35 12.66 4.87 29.40
CA VAL A 35 12.86 3.88 30.47
C VAL A 35 13.58 4.51 31.65
N THR A 36 12.96 4.41 32.82
CA THR A 36 13.59 4.72 34.10
C THR A 36 13.87 3.45 34.89
N TRP A 37 14.68 3.52 35.93
CA TRP A 37 14.99 2.35 36.78
C TRP A 37 14.52 2.67 38.20
N GLU A 38 13.61 1.83 38.71
CA GLU A 38 13.07 1.93 40.04
C GLU A 38 13.37 0.61 40.76
N ASP A 39 14.04 0.68 41.91
CA ASP A 39 14.46 -0.50 42.72
C ASP A 39 15.16 -1.60 41.91
N GLY A 40 15.95 -1.20 40.88
CA GLY A 40 16.66 -2.13 40.03
C GLY A 40 15.85 -2.75 38.88
N TRP A 41 14.59 -2.32 38.68
CA TRP A 41 13.72 -2.77 37.60
C TRP A 41 13.51 -1.66 36.56
N PRO A 42 13.46 -2.00 35.26
CA PRO A 42 13.10 -1.04 34.20
C PRO A 42 11.60 -0.73 34.25
N VAL A 43 11.29 0.54 34.32
CA VAL A 43 9.91 1.08 34.24
C VAL A 43 9.78 1.86 32.95
N VAL A 44 8.87 1.42 32.09
CA VAL A 44 8.62 2.05 30.79
C VAL A 44 7.57 3.14 30.94
N ASN A 45 7.87 4.36 30.45
CA ASN A 45 7.00 5.52 30.54
C ASN A 45 6.41 5.69 31.96
N ALA A 46 7.29 5.78 32.96
CA ALA A 46 6.92 5.87 34.38
C ALA A 46 5.84 6.93 34.61
N GLY A 47 4.76 6.53 35.31
CA GLY A 47 3.63 7.41 35.58
C GLY A 47 2.61 7.57 34.45
N VAL A 48 2.91 7.09 33.21
CA VAL A 48 2.00 7.19 32.05
C VAL A 48 1.31 5.84 31.81
N GLY A 49 2.07 4.73 31.79
CA GLY A 49 1.54 3.36 31.68
C GLY A 49 1.13 2.95 30.25
N HIS A 50 1.40 3.76 29.24
CA HIS A 50 1.18 3.46 27.83
C HIS A 50 2.26 4.11 26.96
N LEU A 51 2.30 3.76 25.66
CA LEU A 51 3.16 4.43 24.68
C LEU A 51 2.58 5.81 24.34
N GLU A 52 3.45 6.80 24.29
CA GLU A 52 3.08 8.19 23.95
C GLU A 52 3.25 8.39 22.42
N GLU A 53 2.40 9.22 21.84
CA GLU A 53 2.49 9.58 20.42
C GLU A 53 3.72 10.46 20.15
N VAL A 54 4.11 11.27 21.13
CA VAL A 54 5.27 12.17 21.05
C VAL A 54 6.18 11.93 22.24
N VAL A 55 7.44 11.62 21.95
CA VAL A 55 8.48 11.45 22.96
C VAL A 55 9.49 12.57 22.85
N THR A 56 9.66 13.34 23.93
CA THR A 56 10.70 14.39 24.01
C THR A 56 12.06 13.75 24.27
N LEU A 57 12.99 13.94 23.36
CA LEU A 57 14.38 13.49 23.50
C LEU A 57 15.24 14.59 24.15
N PRO A 58 16.28 14.24 24.94
CA PRO A 58 17.18 15.19 25.57
C PRO A 58 18.23 15.79 24.61
N TYR A 59 18.01 15.70 23.32
CA TYR A 59 18.91 16.19 22.29
C TYR A 59 18.27 17.35 21.54
N GLU A 60 19.07 18.37 21.24
CA GLU A 60 18.66 19.41 20.30
C GLU A 60 18.62 18.81 18.89
N GLY A 61 17.44 18.50 18.42
CA GLY A 61 17.19 18.07 17.04
C GLY A 61 17.03 19.28 16.13
N GLN A 62 17.29 19.08 14.84
CA GLN A 62 16.80 20.04 13.84
C GLN A 62 15.27 19.91 13.81
N PRO A 63 14.52 21.02 13.82
CA PRO A 63 13.08 20.96 13.57
C PRO A 63 12.84 20.28 12.23
N SER A 64 12.09 19.18 12.21
CA SER A 64 11.53 18.70 10.97
C SER A 64 10.28 19.52 10.71
N ASP A 65 10.20 20.14 9.55
CA ASP A 65 8.95 20.72 9.11
C ASP A 65 7.91 19.58 9.04
N ASP A 66 6.80 19.74 9.73
CA ASP A 66 5.64 18.82 9.67
C ASP A 66 4.96 18.96 8.29
N VAL A 67 5.71 18.67 7.23
CA VAL A 67 5.17 18.64 5.87
C VAL A 67 4.62 17.25 5.62
N PRO A 68 3.35 17.12 5.23
CA PRO A 68 2.76 15.83 4.88
C PRO A 68 3.66 15.07 3.90
N GLN A 69 3.97 13.82 4.23
CA GLN A 69 4.90 13.05 3.42
C GLN A 69 4.29 12.76 2.04
N CYS A 70 5.02 13.13 1.00
CA CYS A 70 4.67 12.81 -0.37
C CYS A 70 5.88 12.15 -1.05
N LYS A 71 5.72 10.89 -1.43
CA LYS A 71 6.74 10.11 -2.14
C LYS A 71 6.25 9.78 -3.53
N THR A 72 7.02 10.15 -4.54
CA THR A 72 6.75 9.80 -5.95
C THR A 72 7.91 8.99 -6.50
N TYR A 73 7.60 7.86 -7.09
CA TYR A 73 8.51 6.96 -7.77
C TYR A 73 8.28 7.08 -9.27
N THR A 74 9.31 7.49 -9.99
CA THR A 74 9.31 7.73 -11.45
C THR A 74 10.09 6.68 -12.24
N PHE A 75 10.61 5.68 -11.55
CA PHE A 75 11.32 4.52 -12.15
C PHE A 75 12.51 4.89 -13.04
N ASP A 76 13.17 6.01 -12.77
CA ASP A 76 14.31 6.57 -13.52
C ASP A 76 15.68 6.07 -13.04
N THR A 77 15.70 5.14 -12.10
CA THR A 77 16.90 4.54 -11.53
C THR A 77 17.06 3.09 -11.98
N PRO A 78 18.29 2.55 -12.08
CA PRO A 78 18.53 1.18 -12.55
C PRO A 78 18.09 0.10 -11.54
N SER A 79 17.65 0.47 -10.36
CA SER A 79 17.19 -0.44 -9.32
C SER A 79 16.00 0.14 -8.56
N LEU A 80 15.12 -0.74 -8.10
CA LEU A 80 13.98 -0.33 -7.28
C LEU A 80 14.46 0.16 -5.90
N PRO A 81 13.86 1.24 -5.36
CA PRO A 81 14.06 1.65 -3.98
C PRO A 81 13.77 0.52 -2.98
N LEU A 82 14.57 0.43 -1.92
CA LEU A 82 14.45 -0.63 -0.89
C LEU A 82 13.11 -0.66 -0.15
N GLU A 83 12.37 0.42 -0.16
CA GLU A 83 11.05 0.51 0.46
C GLU A 83 9.92 -0.07 -0.41
N LEU A 84 10.18 -0.28 -1.70
CA LEU A 84 9.26 -0.98 -2.58
C LEU A 84 9.42 -2.49 -2.39
N LEU A 85 8.32 -3.19 -2.39
CA LEU A 85 8.26 -4.61 -2.13
C LEU A 85 7.37 -5.32 -3.16
N THR A 86 7.68 -6.57 -3.40
CA THR A 86 6.85 -7.52 -4.15
C THR A 86 6.24 -8.54 -3.20
N LEU A 87 5.23 -9.26 -3.63
CA LEU A 87 4.73 -10.41 -2.89
C LEU A 87 5.65 -11.59 -3.15
N ARG A 88 6.12 -12.21 -2.05
CA ARG A 88 7.01 -13.37 -2.08
C ARG A 88 8.33 -13.08 -2.81
N ASN A 89 8.87 -14.05 -3.53
CA ASN A 89 10.09 -13.88 -4.32
C ASN A 89 9.75 -13.31 -5.70
N HIS A 90 10.37 -12.20 -6.02
CA HIS A 90 10.30 -11.62 -7.35
C HIS A 90 11.08 -12.50 -8.34
N ARG A 91 10.47 -12.83 -9.47
CA ARG A 91 11.13 -13.44 -10.62
C ARG A 91 11.26 -12.42 -11.74
N ASP A 92 12.34 -12.52 -12.51
CA ASP A 92 12.71 -11.57 -13.58
C ASP A 92 11.67 -11.41 -14.70
N HIS A 93 10.60 -12.22 -14.71
CA HIS A 93 9.55 -12.20 -15.74
C HIS A 93 8.17 -11.74 -15.25
N GLU A 94 8.07 -11.25 -14.03
CA GLU A 94 6.83 -10.67 -13.50
C GLU A 94 6.87 -9.15 -13.51
N LEU A 95 8.08 -8.59 -13.44
CA LEU A 95 8.34 -7.17 -13.40
C LEU A 95 9.67 -6.88 -14.10
N GLU A 96 9.70 -5.84 -14.94
CA GLU A 96 10.91 -5.28 -15.54
C GLU A 96 10.97 -3.78 -15.30
N LEU A 97 12.16 -3.29 -14.93
CA LEU A 97 12.44 -1.86 -14.75
C LEU A 97 13.11 -1.30 -16.01
N HIS A 98 12.44 -0.37 -16.68
CA HIS A 98 12.93 0.33 -17.87
C HIS A 98 13.30 1.77 -17.51
N ALA A 99 14.45 1.96 -16.89
CA ALA A 99 14.89 3.24 -16.34
C ALA A 99 15.02 4.36 -17.39
N GLU A 100 15.42 4.03 -18.61
CA GLU A 100 15.54 5.01 -19.71
C GLU A 100 14.16 5.52 -20.19
N GLU A 101 13.12 4.69 -20.06
CA GLU A 101 11.74 5.01 -20.41
C GLU A 101 10.93 5.55 -19.23
N HIS A 102 11.53 5.56 -18.03
CA HIS A 102 10.89 5.95 -16.76
C HIS A 102 9.63 5.15 -16.44
N ILE A 103 9.67 3.83 -16.68
CA ILE A 103 8.54 2.94 -16.41
C ILE A 103 8.97 1.70 -15.64
N VAL A 104 8.03 1.12 -14.94
CA VAL A 104 8.07 -0.27 -14.50
C VAL A 104 6.99 -1.06 -15.24
N ARG A 105 7.39 -2.13 -15.89
CA ARG A 105 6.54 -3.05 -16.60
C ARG A 105 6.12 -4.21 -15.70
N LEU A 106 4.83 -4.44 -15.56
CA LEU A 106 4.27 -5.60 -14.92
C LEU A 106 3.63 -6.51 -15.97
N PHE A 107 4.04 -7.79 -15.99
CA PHE A 107 3.51 -8.77 -16.92
C PHE A 107 2.20 -9.38 -16.42
N HIS A 108 1.26 -9.62 -17.33
CA HIS A 108 0.00 -10.29 -17.04
C HIS A 108 0.23 -11.80 -16.97
N ARG A 109 0.70 -12.26 -15.82
CA ARG A 109 0.95 -13.68 -15.54
C ARG A 109 -0.31 -14.37 -15.02
N CYS A 110 -0.28 -15.71 -15.02
CA CYS A 110 -1.41 -16.52 -14.57
C CYS A 110 -1.79 -16.26 -13.11
N ASP A 111 -0.82 -15.99 -12.24
CA ASP A 111 -1.07 -15.79 -10.81
C ASP A 111 -1.81 -14.48 -10.54
N SER A 112 -2.84 -14.55 -9.71
CA SER A 112 -3.56 -13.40 -9.17
C SER A 112 -3.22 -13.19 -7.69
N LEU A 113 -3.68 -12.09 -7.09
CA LEU A 113 -3.51 -11.83 -5.65
C LEU A 113 -4.16 -12.88 -4.76
N LYS A 114 -5.13 -13.65 -5.26
CA LYS A 114 -5.79 -14.74 -4.53
C LYS A 114 -4.96 -16.01 -4.45
N ASP A 115 -4.03 -16.16 -5.39
CA ASP A 115 -3.21 -17.34 -5.48
C ASP A 115 -2.05 -17.31 -4.48
N CYS A 116 -1.57 -18.47 -4.08
CA CYS A 116 -0.34 -18.59 -3.31
C CYS A 116 0.92 -18.54 -4.20
N GLY A 117 0.78 -18.08 -5.45
CA GLY A 117 1.83 -17.88 -6.43
C GLY A 117 2.57 -16.56 -6.28
N GLU A 118 3.10 -16.06 -7.38
CA GLU A 118 3.90 -14.84 -7.45
C GLU A 118 3.24 -13.83 -8.42
N PRO A 119 2.16 -13.15 -7.98
CA PRO A 119 1.46 -12.19 -8.82
C PRO A 119 2.35 -10.98 -9.11
N ALA A 120 2.19 -10.38 -10.30
CA ALA A 120 2.86 -9.13 -10.64
C ALA A 120 2.30 -7.99 -9.79
N TYR A 121 2.99 -7.70 -8.67
CA TYR A 121 2.63 -6.72 -7.67
C TYR A 121 3.85 -5.97 -7.17
N LEU A 122 3.84 -4.63 -7.28
CA LEU A 122 4.88 -3.74 -6.77
C LEU A 122 4.26 -2.71 -5.84
N ALA A 123 4.66 -2.70 -4.58
CA ALA A 123 3.94 -1.96 -3.56
C ALA A 123 4.85 -1.30 -2.53
N LEU A 124 4.26 -0.48 -1.71
CA LEU A 124 4.84 0.05 -0.48
C LEU A 124 3.90 -0.23 0.71
N ARG A 125 4.45 -0.21 1.92
CA ARG A 125 3.65 -0.34 3.14
C ARG A 125 2.81 0.91 3.36
N GLN A 126 1.56 0.75 3.75
CA GLN A 126 0.76 1.83 4.29
C GLN A 126 1.41 2.34 5.59
N GLN A 127 1.64 3.65 5.67
CA GLN A 127 2.32 4.29 6.81
C GLN A 127 1.39 5.22 7.60
N HIS A 128 0.29 5.66 7.00
CA HIS A 128 -0.62 6.65 7.57
C HIS A 128 -2.08 6.17 7.51
N TRP A 129 -2.86 6.54 8.52
CA TRP A 129 -4.30 6.27 8.55
C TRP A 129 -5.06 7.00 7.44
N ASN A 130 -4.58 8.21 7.10
CA ASN A 130 -5.13 9.02 6.03
C ASN A 130 -4.06 9.17 4.95
N CYS A 131 -4.30 8.59 3.78
CA CYS A 131 -3.34 8.62 2.68
C CYS A 131 -4.02 8.47 1.32
N GLU A 132 -3.30 8.89 0.29
CA GLU A 132 -3.62 8.62 -1.10
C GLU A 132 -2.51 7.82 -1.76
N PHE A 133 -2.90 6.86 -2.59
CA PHE A 133 -2.02 6.16 -3.50
C PHE A 133 -2.53 6.34 -4.93
N GLU A 134 -1.71 6.86 -5.81
CA GLU A 134 -2.07 7.09 -7.20
C GLU A 134 -1.04 6.55 -8.18
N THR A 135 -1.51 6.17 -9.35
CA THR A 135 -0.67 5.72 -10.46
C THR A 135 -1.19 6.21 -11.81
N SER A 136 -0.29 6.15 -12.80
CA SER A 136 -0.54 6.36 -14.22
C SER A 136 0.04 5.19 -14.99
N PHE A 137 -0.72 4.55 -15.87
CA PHE A 137 -0.25 3.37 -16.61
C PHE A 137 -0.89 3.22 -17.99
N ILE A 138 -0.19 2.50 -18.86
CA ILE A 138 -0.61 2.13 -20.21
C ILE A 138 -0.72 0.60 -20.27
N PRO A 139 -1.93 0.02 -20.39
CA PRO A 139 -2.08 -1.42 -20.50
C PRO A 139 -1.87 -1.88 -21.94
N HIS A 140 -1.22 -3.05 -22.09
CA HIS A 140 -1.05 -3.79 -23.34
C HIS A 140 -1.68 -5.17 -23.17
N PHE A 141 -3.00 -5.20 -23.19
CA PHE A 141 -3.79 -6.42 -23.03
C PHE A 141 -3.70 -7.32 -24.26
N CYS A 142 -3.52 -8.61 -24.05
CA CYS A 142 -3.53 -9.65 -25.07
C CYS A 142 -4.79 -10.51 -25.02
N LYS A 143 -5.44 -10.62 -23.86
CA LYS A 143 -6.67 -11.42 -23.64
C LYS A 143 -7.68 -10.66 -22.80
N GLU A 144 -8.93 -11.12 -22.86
CA GLU A 144 -10.04 -10.58 -22.06
C GLU A 144 -9.85 -10.79 -20.55
N SER A 145 -9.06 -11.81 -20.16
CA SER A 145 -8.70 -12.12 -18.78
C SER A 145 -7.63 -11.17 -18.21
N ASP A 146 -6.87 -10.48 -19.06
CA ASP A 146 -5.82 -9.56 -18.63
C ASP A 146 -6.40 -8.40 -17.82
N CYS A 147 -5.72 -8.05 -16.76
CA CYS A 147 -6.07 -6.88 -15.97
C CYS A 147 -4.84 -6.13 -15.45
N ALA A 148 -5.00 -4.84 -15.22
CA ALA A 148 -4.02 -4.00 -14.53
C ALA A 148 -4.68 -2.89 -13.76
N GLY A 149 -4.02 -2.43 -12.70
CA GLY A 149 -4.51 -1.34 -11.87
C GLY A 149 -3.78 -1.21 -10.54
N ILE A 150 -4.55 -0.99 -9.48
CA ILE A 150 -4.03 -0.80 -8.13
C ILE A 150 -4.69 -1.77 -7.16
N ALA A 151 -3.94 -2.13 -6.11
CA ALA A 151 -4.48 -2.95 -5.05
C ALA A 151 -4.00 -2.50 -3.66
N MET A 152 -4.83 -2.75 -2.65
CA MET A 152 -4.48 -2.68 -1.24
C MET A 152 -4.57 -4.09 -0.67
N VAL A 153 -3.43 -4.60 -0.19
CA VAL A 153 -3.29 -6.02 0.16
C VAL A 153 -2.85 -6.18 1.61
N GLN A 154 -3.60 -6.95 2.36
CA GLN A 154 -3.20 -7.48 3.66
C GLN A 154 -2.75 -8.94 3.52
N SER A 155 -3.53 -9.75 2.77
CA SER A 155 -3.23 -11.14 2.46
C SER A 155 -3.87 -11.55 1.12
N ASN A 156 -3.58 -12.76 0.66
CA ASN A 156 -4.27 -13.33 -0.51
C ASN A 156 -5.77 -13.55 -0.30
N GLU A 157 -6.22 -13.68 0.94
CA GLU A 157 -7.64 -13.85 1.27
C GLU A 157 -8.35 -12.52 1.58
N ASN A 158 -7.58 -11.44 1.86
CA ASN A 158 -8.13 -10.14 2.27
C ASN A 158 -7.40 -9.02 1.55
N HIS A 159 -8.00 -8.49 0.48
CA HIS A 159 -7.45 -7.39 -0.32
C HIS A 159 -8.53 -6.65 -1.12
N LEU A 160 -8.27 -5.39 -1.42
CA LEU A 160 -9.08 -4.53 -2.27
C LEU A 160 -8.35 -4.34 -3.60
N ARG A 161 -9.05 -4.46 -4.73
CA ARG A 161 -8.50 -4.28 -6.08
C ARG A 161 -9.35 -3.28 -6.88
N ALA A 162 -8.68 -2.44 -7.66
CA ALA A 162 -9.30 -1.63 -8.70
C ALA A 162 -8.57 -1.93 -10.01
N GLU A 163 -9.20 -2.73 -10.86
CA GLU A 163 -8.63 -3.40 -12.02
C GLU A 163 -9.31 -2.95 -13.31
N CYS A 164 -8.51 -2.57 -14.30
CA CYS A 164 -8.95 -2.30 -15.66
C CYS A 164 -8.80 -3.55 -16.52
N TYR A 165 -9.88 -3.93 -17.20
CA TYR A 165 -9.96 -5.04 -18.16
C TYR A 165 -10.14 -4.49 -19.57
N PRO A 166 -9.71 -5.22 -20.63
CA PRO A 166 -9.98 -4.82 -22.01
C PRO A 166 -11.47 -4.80 -22.31
N GLN A 167 -11.87 -3.88 -23.18
CA GLN A 167 -13.21 -3.76 -23.74
C GLN A 167 -13.12 -3.22 -25.16
N ASP A 168 -14.11 -3.50 -26.02
CA ASP A 168 -14.13 -3.08 -27.44
C ASP A 168 -13.89 -1.59 -27.65
N SER A 169 -14.36 -0.74 -26.73
CA SER A 169 -14.21 0.71 -26.80
C SER A 169 -13.70 1.28 -25.47
N GLY A 170 -12.42 1.02 -25.14
CA GLY A 170 -11.81 1.52 -23.91
C GLY A 170 -11.46 0.42 -22.92
N VAL A 171 -11.69 0.65 -21.64
CA VAL A 171 -11.44 -0.33 -20.58
C VAL A 171 -12.59 -0.37 -19.59
N LYS A 172 -12.83 -1.53 -19.01
CA LYS A 172 -13.77 -1.71 -17.91
C LYS A 172 -13.02 -1.69 -16.59
N LEU A 173 -13.27 -0.68 -15.79
CA LEU A 173 -12.77 -0.61 -14.42
C LEU A 173 -13.72 -1.38 -13.50
N VAL A 174 -13.17 -2.32 -12.75
CA VAL A 174 -13.87 -3.12 -11.75
C VAL A 174 -13.22 -2.92 -10.39
N VAL A 175 -14.01 -2.59 -9.38
CA VAL A 175 -13.56 -2.52 -8.00
C VAL A 175 -14.10 -3.72 -7.25
N SER A 176 -13.21 -4.53 -6.67
CA SER A 176 -13.54 -5.77 -5.98
C SER A 176 -12.87 -5.85 -4.61
N LEU A 177 -13.62 -6.28 -3.61
CA LEU A 177 -13.11 -6.61 -2.28
C LEU A 177 -13.09 -8.13 -2.12
N CYS A 178 -11.93 -8.69 -1.89
CA CYS A 178 -11.77 -10.06 -1.44
C CYS A 178 -11.79 -10.06 0.09
N LYS A 179 -12.73 -10.82 0.65
CA LYS A 179 -12.87 -11.03 2.08
C LYS A 179 -12.96 -12.52 2.35
N ASP A 180 -12.06 -13.04 3.19
CA ASP A 180 -11.96 -14.46 3.51
C ASP A 180 -11.92 -15.36 2.25
N GLY A 181 -11.14 -14.93 1.24
CA GLY A 181 -10.97 -15.60 -0.03
C GLY A 181 -12.15 -15.47 -1.01
N LYS A 182 -13.20 -14.71 -0.64
CA LYS A 182 -14.40 -14.52 -1.48
C LYS A 182 -14.44 -13.11 -2.07
N ASP A 183 -14.50 -13.04 -3.40
CA ASP A 183 -14.64 -11.77 -4.11
C ASP A 183 -16.07 -11.24 -4.09
N SER A 184 -16.18 -9.95 -3.85
CA SER A 184 -17.39 -9.17 -4.02
C SER A 184 -17.09 -8.00 -4.95
N CYS A 185 -17.79 -7.93 -6.07
CA CYS A 185 -17.70 -6.77 -6.96
C CYS A 185 -18.49 -5.61 -6.34
N LEU A 186 -17.78 -4.52 -6.02
CA LEU A 186 -18.33 -3.33 -5.38
C LEU A 186 -18.81 -2.31 -6.39
N ALA A 187 -18.07 -2.14 -7.49
CA ALA A 187 -18.41 -1.21 -8.57
C ALA A 187 -17.87 -1.67 -9.91
N ARG A 188 -18.54 -1.23 -10.98
CA ARG A 188 -18.08 -1.38 -12.37
C ARG A 188 -18.33 -0.07 -13.12
N MET A 189 -17.38 0.32 -13.94
CA MET A 189 -17.47 1.53 -14.74
C MET A 189 -16.73 1.35 -16.07
N ASP A 190 -17.35 1.76 -17.16
CA ASP A 190 -16.68 1.81 -18.46
C ASP A 190 -15.90 3.13 -18.56
N LEU A 191 -14.62 3.04 -18.84
CA LEU A 191 -13.75 4.19 -19.06
C LEU A 191 -13.43 4.34 -20.55
N PRO A 192 -13.34 5.59 -21.05
CA PRO A 192 -12.98 5.82 -22.43
C PRO A 192 -11.55 5.33 -22.74
N ALA A 193 -11.25 5.11 -24.02
CA ALA A 193 -9.92 4.72 -24.49
C ALA A 193 -8.87 5.87 -24.38
N ALA A 194 -8.84 6.57 -23.27
CA ALA A 194 -7.88 7.64 -22.99
C ALA A 194 -6.69 7.07 -22.21
N LEU A 195 -5.50 7.23 -22.77
CA LEU A 195 -4.26 6.78 -22.15
C LEU A 195 -3.38 8.00 -21.79
N PRO A 196 -2.59 7.93 -20.74
CA PRO A 196 -2.53 6.82 -19.77
C PRO A 196 -3.76 6.80 -18.87
N ILE A 197 -4.10 5.61 -18.36
CA ILE A 197 -5.13 5.44 -17.33
C ILE A 197 -4.56 5.90 -16.00
N LYS A 198 -5.34 6.69 -15.25
CA LYS A 198 -4.94 7.16 -13.93
C LYS A 198 -5.95 6.74 -12.88
N LEU A 199 -5.46 6.04 -11.87
CA LEU A 199 -6.25 5.56 -10.74
C LEU A 199 -5.69 6.11 -9.43
N LYS A 200 -6.59 6.29 -8.47
CA LYS A 200 -6.26 6.70 -7.11
C LYS A 200 -7.06 5.88 -6.12
N LEU A 201 -6.40 5.43 -5.07
CA LEU A 201 -7.00 4.91 -3.86
C LEU A 201 -6.77 5.93 -2.74
N ARG A 202 -7.86 6.43 -2.15
CA ARG A 202 -7.83 7.31 -0.98
C ARG A 202 -8.28 6.51 0.23
N VAL A 203 -7.51 6.54 1.28
CA VAL A 203 -7.82 5.90 2.57
C VAL A 203 -7.98 6.99 3.62
N GLU A 204 -9.08 6.94 4.38
CA GLU A 204 -9.39 7.85 5.47
C GLU A 204 -9.86 7.00 6.67
N GLY A 205 -8.94 6.74 7.58
CA GLY A 205 -9.18 5.83 8.70
C GLY A 205 -9.47 4.40 8.24
N LEU A 206 -10.70 3.95 8.45
CA LEU A 206 -11.16 2.59 8.13
C LEU A 206 -12.01 2.52 6.85
N VAL A 207 -12.03 3.58 6.07
CA VAL A 207 -12.77 3.62 4.79
C VAL A 207 -11.86 3.98 3.63
N ALA A 208 -12.19 3.47 2.45
CA ALA A 208 -11.49 3.82 1.23
C ALA A 208 -12.43 4.30 0.13
N SER A 209 -11.86 5.06 -0.80
CA SER A 209 -12.51 5.48 -2.03
C SER A 209 -11.59 5.19 -3.21
N VAL A 210 -12.16 4.73 -4.31
CA VAL A 210 -11.47 4.56 -5.58
C VAL A 210 -11.89 5.67 -6.53
N LEU A 211 -10.90 6.34 -7.13
CA LEU A 211 -11.12 7.42 -8.07
C LEU A 211 -10.35 7.14 -9.37
N TYR A 212 -10.86 7.67 -10.47
CA TYR A 212 -10.15 7.74 -11.76
C TYR A 212 -10.04 9.19 -12.22
N GLN A 213 -9.03 9.48 -13.04
CA GLN A 213 -8.88 10.83 -13.60
C GLN A 213 -9.48 10.92 -15.00
N SER A 214 -10.37 11.91 -15.20
CA SER A 214 -10.96 12.25 -16.49
C SER A 214 -10.86 13.77 -16.69
N ASN A 215 -10.31 14.20 -17.83
CA ASN A 215 -10.12 15.63 -18.14
C ASN A 215 -9.39 16.41 -17.02
N SER A 216 -8.34 15.81 -16.46
CA SER A 216 -7.56 16.35 -15.33
C SER A 216 -8.31 16.47 -14.00
N GLU A 217 -9.52 15.97 -13.89
CA GLU A 217 -10.31 15.94 -12.66
C GLU A 217 -10.42 14.53 -12.11
N TRP A 218 -10.26 14.38 -10.79
CA TRP A 218 -10.50 13.12 -10.10
C TRP A 218 -11.98 12.91 -9.85
N LYS A 219 -12.53 11.81 -10.37
CA LYS A 219 -13.94 11.42 -10.23
C LYS A 219 -14.04 10.14 -9.41
N PRO A 220 -14.96 10.08 -8.43
CA PRO A 220 -15.15 8.86 -7.66
C PRO A 220 -15.76 7.77 -8.54
N VAL A 221 -15.25 6.56 -8.41
CA VAL A 221 -15.84 5.31 -8.90
C VAL A 221 -16.74 4.71 -7.83
N ILE A 222 -16.22 4.70 -6.61
CA ILE A 222 -16.92 4.26 -5.40
C ILE A 222 -16.28 4.93 -4.19
N SER A 223 -17.08 5.22 -3.18
CA SER A 223 -16.69 5.75 -1.87
C SER A 223 -17.17 4.85 -0.75
N ASP A 224 -16.69 5.11 0.46
CA ASP A 224 -17.12 4.46 1.69
C ASP A 224 -16.95 2.92 1.69
N ILE A 225 -15.86 2.43 1.09
CA ILE A 225 -15.50 1.01 1.14
C ILE A 225 -14.99 0.70 2.56
N ASP A 226 -15.65 -0.21 3.27
CA ASP A 226 -15.23 -0.64 4.61
C ASP A 226 -13.97 -1.53 4.53
N LEU A 227 -12.89 -1.06 5.18
CA LEU A 227 -11.58 -1.73 5.21
C LEU A 227 -11.38 -2.64 6.43
N ARG A 228 -12.35 -2.80 7.32
CA ARG A 228 -12.19 -3.61 8.55
C ARG A 228 -11.80 -5.05 8.26
N SER A 229 -12.21 -5.60 7.12
CA SER A 229 -11.79 -6.94 6.70
C SER A 229 -10.30 -7.05 6.36
N LEU A 230 -9.62 -5.93 6.13
CA LEU A 230 -8.17 -5.87 5.89
C LEU A 230 -7.37 -5.60 7.18
N SER A 231 -8.01 -5.55 8.33
CA SER A 231 -7.35 -5.35 9.61
C SER A 231 -6.75 -6.64 10.15
N THR A 232 -5.75 -6.51 11.00
CA THR A 232 -5.17 -7.65 11.73
C THR A 232 -6.21 -8.39 12.57
N GLU A 233 -7.19 -7.70 13.11
CA GLU A 233 -8.25 -8.26 13.96
C GLU A 233 -9.19 -9.18 13.17
N HIS A 234 -9.38 -8.93 11.87
CA HIS A 234 -10.20 -9.78 11.00
C HIS A 234 -9.36 -10.80 10.22
N ALA A 235 -8.36 -10.32 9.49
CA ALA A 235 -7.55 -11.14 8.58
C ALA A 235 -6.47 -11.96 9.31
N GLY A 236 -6.20 -11.63 10.57
CA GLY A 236 -5.13 -12.28 11.34
C GLY A 236 -3.73 -11.78 10.95
N GLY A 237 -2.71 -12.52 11.40
CA GLY A 237 -1.31 -12.19 11.14
C GLY A 237 -0.79 -11.01 11.97
N PHE A 238 0.35 -10.48 11.54
CA PHE A 238 1.03 -9.37 12.20
C PHE A 238 1.50 -8.30 11.22
N VAL A 239 0.99 -8.31 9.99
CA VAL A 239 1.38 -7.40 8.92
C VAL A 239 0.31 -6.33 8.72
N GLY A 240 0.75 -5.16 8.29
CA GLY A 240 -0.14 -4.11 7.82
C GLY A 240 -0.43 -4.25 6.34
N CYS A 241 -1.33 -3.40 5.86
CA CYS A 241 -1.65 -3.32 4.44
C CYS A 241 -0.49 -2.75 3.62
N THR A 242 -0.45 -3.15 2.37
CA THR A 242 0.40 -2.57 1.32
C THR A 242 -0.48 -1.98 0.23
N LEU A 243 0.01 -0.93 -0.43
CA LEU A 243 -0.65 -0.25 -1.54
C LEU A 243 0.26 -0.37 -2.76
N GLY A 244 -0.24 -0.86 -3.88
CA GLY A 244 0.64 -1.14 -5.00
C GLY A 244 -0.01 -1.19 -6.36
N LEU A 245 0.88 -1.24 -7.35
CA LEU A 245 0.61 -1.54 -8.75
C LEU A 245 0.34 -3.03 -8.87
N TYR A 246 -0.60 -3.40 -9.71
CA TYR A 246 -1.00 -4.78 -9.89
C TYR A 246 -1.32 -5.09 -11.34
N ALA A 247 -0.93 -6.28 -11.79
CA ALA A 247 -1.29 -6.83 -13.10
C ALA A 247 -1.45 -8.35 -13.02
N SER A 248 -2.35 -8.91 -13.81
CA SER A 248 -2.59 -10.37 -13.87
C SER A 248 -3.24 -10.76 -15.18
N GLY A 249 -3.00 -11.99 -15.63
CA GLY A 249 -3.75 -12.67 -16.69
C GLY A 249 -4.89 -13.54 -16.15
N ASN A 250 -5.12 -13.56 -14.82
CA ASN A 250 -6.22 -14.27 -14.15
C ASN A 250 -6.34 -15.76 -14.58
N GLY A 251 -5.26 -16.51 -14.39
CA GLY A 251 -5.17 -17.93 -14.73
C GLY A 251 -4.60 -18.20 -16.12
N GLU A 252 -4.29 -17.17 -16.91
CA GLU A 252 -3.71 -17.30 -18.23
C GLU A 252 -2.36 -16.55 -18.33
N ASP A 253 -1.44 -17.11 -19.09
CA ASP A 253 -0.14 -16.48 -19.42
C ASP A 253 -0.08 -16.21 -20.92
N ALA A 254 -0.48 -15.01 -21.34
CA ALA A 254 -0.69 -14.66 -22.74
C ALA A 254 0.34 -13.66 -23.30
N GLY A 255 1.29 -13.25 -22.49
CA GLY A 255 2.31 -12.27 -22.88
C GLY A 255 1.85 -10.81 -22.85
N GLY A 256 0.67 -10.51 -22.30
CA GLY A 256 0.24 -9.14 -22.01
C GLY A 256 1.08 -8.50 -20.89
N TYR A 257 1.10 -7.18 -20.86
CA TYR A 257 1.80 -6.41 -19.83
C TYR A 257 1.16 -5.03 -19.64
N SER A 258 1.57 -4.32 -18.60
CA SER A 258 1.20 -2.92 -18.38
C SER A 258 2.40 -2.11 -17.93
N ASP A 259 2.58 -0.95 -18.55
CA ASP A 259 3.66 -0.02 -18.28
C ASP A 259 3.18 1.08 -17.32
N PHE A 260 3.74 1.09 -16.12
CA PHE A 260 3.43 2.06 -15.09
C PHE A 260 4.48 3.17 -15.09
N GLU A 261 4.05 4.40 -15.32
CA GLU A 261 4.92 5.58 -15.43
C GLU A 261 5.33 6.14 -14.08
N ARG A 262 4.47 5.97 -13.08
CA ARG A 262 4.73 6.44 -11.72
C ARG A 262 3.80 5.81 -10.70
N MET A 263 4.24 5.83 -9.45
CA MET A 263 3.37 5.64 -8.29
C MET A 263 3.65 6.76 -7.28
N THR A 264 2.62 7.30 -6.69
CA THR A 264 2.72 8.36 -5.69
C THR A 264 1.95 7.96 -4.44
N TYR A 265 2.62 8.02 -3.29
CA TYR A 265 2.03 7.89 -1.98
C TYR A 265 2.05 9.24 -1.28
N ARG A 266 0.91 9.67 -0.76
CA ARG A 266 0.78 10.96 -0.09
C ARG A 266 0.05 10.78 1.23
N GLU A 267 0.63 11.29 2.30
CA GLU A 267 -0.05 11.50 3.56
C GLU A 267 -1.12 12.59 3.42
N LEU A 268 -2.29 12.36 4.01
CA LEU A 268 -3.34 13.36 4.12
C LEU A 268 -3.39 13.90 5.56
N PRO A 269 -3.68 15.20 5.74
CA PRO A 269 -3.84 15.78 7.06
C PRO A 269 -4.91 15.04 7.86
N THR A 270 -4.68 14.86 9.14
CA THR A 270 -5.72 14.42 10.08
C THR A 270 -6.62 15.61 10.39
N ASN A 271 -7.89 15.52 10.04
CA ASN A 271 -8.88 16.55 10.37
C ASN A 271 -9.22 16.54 11.86
#